data_b689c4c4ade8d45b96a71ca9ddb78629
#
_entry.id   b689c4c4ade8d45b96a71ca9ddb78629
#
_cell.length_a   1.000
_cell.length_b   1.000
_cell.length_c   1.000
_cell.angle_alpha   90.00
_cell.angle_beta   90.00
_cell.angle_gamma   90.00
#
_symmetry.space_group_name_H-M   'P 1'
#
loop_
_entity.id
_entity.type
_entity.pdbx_description
1 polymer ?
#
loop_
_entity_poly.entity_id
_entity_poly.type
_entity_poly.pdbx_seq_one_letter_code
_entity_poly.pdbx_strand_id
1 'polypeptide(L)'
;MSNHTEPSVIVRASNIVVFSNPTAGAGRARKYLPRIQKVFESSSILAEFVVTRSVEELESCVQKAILRGKNLLVTAGGDGTFQALANAAFGADVLLGILPVGGGNDFATALGMPGDPIKATEVLLAGQERLVDLVRVCTGDGRTRLYAGGGGVGLDAEAVRYASGAYRQLPGRIRYIASALTALARFDSVGVRVDFPGSNLPSLETQALLAAALNSPTYGAGLRLAPDAKVDDGSLEVVMMEKLTKFEVLTLLPRLMGSGDLRTSRVKRWRARCVRFTTQQPCMFHGDGEILGPTPVEIEVVPKAVRVLAPTIG
;
A
#
# COMPACT_ATOMS: atom_id res chain seq x y z
N MET A 1 -6.37 32.32 -13.85
CA MET A 1 -7.55 31.53 -14.19
C MET A 1 -7.30 30.13 -13.67
N SER A 2 -7.94 29.72 -12.58
CA SER A 2 -7.86 28.36 -12.07
C SER A 2 -8.63 27.45 -13.04
N ASN A 3 -7.92 26.59 -13.78
CA ASN A 3 -8.54 25.50 -14.52
C ASN A 3 -9.19 24.57 -13.49
N HIS A 4 -10.45 24.83 -13.14
CA HIS A 4 -11.25 23.87 -12.39
C HIS A 4 -11.57 22.71 -13.34
N THR A 5 -10.93 21.58 -13.15
CA THR A 5 -11.27 20.34 -13.86
C THR A 5 -12.71 19.98 -13.47
N GLU A 6 -13.60 19.82 -14.44
CA GLU A 6 -14.99 19.46 -14.17
C GLU A 6 -15.08 18.04 -13.58
N PRO A 7 -15.92 17.83 -12.54
CA PRO A 7 -16.16 16.50 -11.99
C PRO A 7 -16.76 15.56 -13.03
N SER A 8 -16.28 14.30 -13.04
CA SER A 8 -16.78 13.27 -13.95
C SER A 8 -18.25 12.91 -13.65
N VAL A 9 -18.91 12.33 -14.63
CA VAL A 9 -20.31 11.89 -14.51
C VAL A 9 -20.47 10.89 -13.35
N ILE A 10 -19.50 10.00 -13.18
CA ILE A 10 -19.47 9.01 -12.11
C ILE A 10 -19.49 9.70 -10.73
N VAL A 11 -18.62 10.69 -10.53
CA VAL A 11 -18.52 11.42 -9.27
C VAL A 11 -19.79 12.24 -8.99
N ARG A 12 -20.36 12.87 -10.01
CA ARG A 12 -21.61 13.64 -9.88
C ARG A 12 -22.81 12.77 -9.48
N ALA A 13 -22.82 11.51 -9.91
CA ALA A 13 -23.86 10.54 -9.57
C ALA A 13 -23.64 9.80 -8.25
N SER A 14 -22.52 10.04 -7.56
CA SER A 14 -22.13 9.28 -6.40
C SER A 14 -22.54 9.91 -5.08
N ASN A 15 -22.92 9.06 -4.11
CA ASN A 15 -23.09 9.41 -2.70
C ASN A 15 -21.74 9.24 -1.97
N ILE A 16 -21.04 10.34 -1.72
CA ILE A 16 -19.64 10.34 -1.33
C ILE A 16 -19.47 10.41 0.18
N VAL A 17 -18.53 9.64 0.71
CA VAL A 17 -17.98 9.84 2.06
C VAL A 17 -16.45 9.82 2.01
N VAL A 18 -15.83 10.77 2.71
CA VAL A 18 -14.39 10.92 2.85
C VAL A 18 -13.99 10.61 4.28
N PHE A 19 -13.26 9.52 4.48
CA PHE A 19 -12.70 9.13 5.78
C PHE A 19 -11.31 9.74 5.96
N SER A 20 -11.05 10.32 7.11
CA SER A 20 -9.75 10.91 7.41
C SER A 20 -9.26 10.50 8.79
N ASN A 21 -8.01 10.04 8.87
CA ASN A 21 -7.32 9.88 10.13
C ASN A 21 -6.45 11.12 10.40
N PRO A 22 -6.76 11.96 11.42
CA PRO A 22 -6.04 13.20 11.69
C PRO A 22 -4.54 13.01 11.98
N THR A 23 -4.15 11.80 12.41
CA THR A 23 -2.75 11.46 12.72
C THR A 23 -1.98 10.96 11.51
N ALA A 24 -2.66 10.68 10.39
CA ALA A 24 -2.02 10.20 9.17
C ALA A 24 -0.99 11.22 8.66
N GLY A 25 0.15 10.69 8.17
CA GLY A 25 1.24 11.50 7.66
C GLY A 25 1.84 12.46 8.70
N ALA A 26 1.90 12.06 10.00
CA ALA A 26 2.34 12.91 11.10
C ALA A 26 1.54 14.23 11.23
N GLY A 27 0.21 14.13 11.08
CA GLY A 27 -0.70 15.28 11.20
C GLY A 27 -0.94 16.04 9.89
N ARG A 28 -0.38 15.60 8.77
CA ARG A 28 -0.66 16.21 7.45
C ARG A 28 -2.15 16.14 7.11
N ALA A 29 -2.81 15.02 7.43
CA ALA A 29 -4.24 14.88 7.19
C ALA A 29 -5.05 16.02 7.83
N ARG A 30 -4.77 16.37 9.10
CA ARG A 30 -5.42 17.48 9.79
C ARG A 30 -5.23 18.82 9.07
N LYS A 31 -4.02 19.05 8.51
CA LYS A 31 -3.70 20.29 7.78
C LYS A 31 -4.42 20.37 6.43
N TYR A 32 -4.51 19.24 5.71
CA TYR A 32 -5.07 19.22 4.35
C TYR A 32 -6.57 19.04 4.31
N LEU A 33 -7.21 18.44 5.32
CA LEU A 33 -8.64 18.14 5.32
C LEU A 33 -9.53 19.36 5.02
N PRO A 34 -9.34 20.55 5.64
CA PRO A 34 -10.17 21.74 5.31
C PRO A 34 -9.97 22.20 3.86
N ARG A 35 -8.77 22.03 3.31
CA ARG A 35 -8.48 22.40 1.92
C ARG A 35 -9.11 21.41 0.94
N ILE A 36 -9.11 20.13 1.26
CA ILE A 36 -9.80 19.07 0.50
C ILE A 36 -11.30 19.37 0.49
N GLN A 37 -11.91 19.66 1.64
CA GLN A 37 -13.32 20.06 1.75
C GLN A 37 -13.65 21.22 0.81
N LYS A 38 -12.81 22.26 0.80
CA LYS A 38 -13.00 23.42 -0.07
C LYS A 38 -12.94 23.06 -1.57
N VAL A 39 -12.17 22.06 -1.97
CA VAL A 39 -12.16 21.60 -3.39
C VAL A 39 -13.48 20.93 -3.73
N PHE A 40 -14.04 20.10 -2.86
CA PHE A 40 -15.36 19.51 -3.07
C PHE A 40 -16.45 20.57 -3.16
N GLU A 41 -16.46 21.54 -2.25
CA GLU A 41 -17.41 22.66 -2.23
C GLU A 41 -17.32 23.51 -3.51
N SER A 42 -16.11 23.89 -3.93
CA SER A 42 -15.91 24.69 -5.14
C SER A 42 -16.27 23.95 -6.43
N SER A 43 -16.27 22.62 -6.40
CA SER A 43 -16.73 21.77 -7.51
C SER A 43 -18.21 21.42 -7.44
N SER A 44 -18.97 21.99 -6.47
CA SER A 44 -20.39 21.70 -6.22
C SER A 44 -20.69 20.22 -5.98
N ILE A 45 -19.74 19.49 -5.40
CA ILE A 45 -19.88 18.08 -5.05
C ILE A 45 -20.10 17.96 -3.54
N LEU A 46 -21.24 17.35 -3.18
CA LEU A 46 -21.56 17.08 -1.78
C LEU A 46 -20.84 15.81 -1.31
N ALA A 47 -20.04 15.92 -0.26
CA ALA A 47 -19.40 14.80 0.39
C ALA A 47 -19.55 14.88 1.91
N GLU A 48 -19.78 13.74 2.54
CA GLU A 48 -19.74 13.59 4.00
C GLU A 48 -18.29 13.38 4.42
N PHE A 49 -17.82 14.10 5.45
CA PHE A 49 -16.46 13.97 5.98
C PHE A 49 -16.49 13.32 7.36
N VAL A 50 -15.86 12.17 7.50
CA VAL A 50 -15.84 11.39 8.73
C VAL A 50 -14.40 11.27 9.23
N VAL A 51 -14.19 11.71 10.47
CA VAL A 51 -12.89 11.58 11.15
C VAL A 51 -12.88 10.27 11.92
N THR A 52 -11.85 9.44 11.66
CA THR A 52 -11.64 8.16 12.35
C THR A 52 -10.28 8.14 13.04
N ARG A 53 -10.18 7.53 14.22
CA ARG A 53 -8.98 7.55 15.07
C ARG A 53 -8.28 6.21 15.14
N SER A 54 -8.95 5.13 14.73
CA SER A 54 -8.39 3.78 14.66
C SER A 54 -8.86 3.05 13.40
N VAL A 55 -8.24 1.90 13.11
CA VAL A 55 -8.64 1.02 12.01
C VAL A 55 -10.04 0.45 12.25
N GLU A 56 -10.32 0.02 13.47
CA GLU A 56 -11.62 -0.56 13.87
C GLU A 56 -12.74 0.47 13.71
N GLU A 57 -12.48 1.73 14.09
CA GLU A 57 -13.43 2.81 13.89
C GLU A 57 -13.70 3.08 12.40
N LEU A 58 -12.64 3.08 11.59
CA LEU A 58 -12.75 3.22 10.13
C LEU A 58 -13.58 2.08 9.54
N GLU A 59 -13.25 0.83 9.85
CA GLU A 59 -13.98 -0.34 9.36
C GLU A 59 -15.48 -0.26 9.74
N SER A 60 -15.79 0.08 10.98
CA SER A 60 -17.18 0.28 11.44
C SER A 60 -17.90 1.40 10.68
N CYS A 61 -17.22 2.53 10.46
CA CYS A 61 -17.80 3.66 9.72
C CYS A 61 -18.01 3.34 8.24
N VAL A 62 -17.11 2.57 7.62
CA VAL A 62 -17.24 2.09 6.23
C VAL A 62 -18.47 1.21 6.09
N GLN A 63 -18.65 0.22 6.96
CA GLN A 63 -19.83 -0.65 6.94
C GLN A 63 -21.14 0.13 7.08
N LYS A 64 -21.19 1.08 8.02
CA LYS A 64 -22.35 1.96 8.19
C LYS A 64 -22.61 2.84 6.97
N ALA A 65 -21.55 3.32 6.30
CA ALA A 65 -21.67 4.13 5.09
C ALA A 65 -22.28 3.31 3.94
N ILE A 66 -21.80 2.07 3.73
CA ILE A 66 -22.33 1.15 2.73
C ILE A 66 -23.81 0.88 2.99
N LEU A 67 -24.21 0.57 4.23
CA LEU A 67 -25.61 0.34 4.62
C LEU A 67 -26.51 1.56 4.40
N ARG A 68 -25.95 2.79 4.41
CA ARG A 68 -26.66 4.05 4.11
C ARG A 68 -26.68 4.38 2.62
N GLY A 69 -26.25 3.48 1.74
CA GLY A 69 -26.21 3.68 0.29
C GLY A 69 -25.10 4.61 -0.19
N LYS A 70 -24.03 4.80 0.61
CA LYS A 70 -22.80 5.46 0.11
C LYS A 70 -22.10 4.53 -0.87
N ASN A 71 -21.77 5.03 -2.03
CA ASN A 71 -21.20 4.22 -3.12
C ASN A 71 -19.84 4.72 -3.63
N LEU A 72 -19.37 5.89 -3.13
CA LEU A 72 -18.00 6.35 -3.33
C LEU A 72 -17.36 6.61 -1.96
N LEU A 73 -16.43 5.74 -1.60
CA LEU A 73 -15.74 5.74 -0.31
C LEU A 73 -14.29 6.19 -0.52
N VAL A 74 -13.93 7.32 0.02
CA VAL A 74 -12.62 7.94 -0.19
C VAL A 74 -11.84 7.97 1.12
N THR A 75 -10.55 7.67 1.11
CA THR A 75 -9.66 7.92 2.24
C THR A 75 -8.77 9.13 1.99
N ALA A 76 -8.72 10.06 2.94
CA ALA A 76 -7.65 11.03 3.08
C ALA A 76 -6.63 10.46 4.08
N GLY A 77 -5.71 9.62 3.56
CA GLY A 77 -4.79 8.81 4.36
C GLY A 77 -3.54 8.37 3.59
N GLY A 78 -2.84 7.39 4.12
CA GLY A 78 -1.75 6.67 3.45
C GLY A 78 -2.17 5.24 3.09
N ASP A 79 -1.17 4.42 2.68
CA ASP A 79 -1.38 3.03 2.23
C ASP A 79 -2.14 2.18 3.28
N GLY A 80 -1.75 2.23 4.55
CA GLY A 80 -2.46 1.50 5.62
C GLY A 80 -3.91 1.95 5.82
N THR A 81 -4.23 3.25 5.59
CA THR A 81 -5.63 3.72 5.67
C THR A 81 -6.44 3.21 4.49
N PHE A 82 -5.84 3.18 3.29
CA PHE A 82 -6.48 2.59 2.12
C PHE A 82 -6.66 1.09 2.27
N GLN A 83 -5.66 0.39 2.81
CA GLN A 83 -5.75 -1.04 3.13
C GLN A 83 -6.95 -1.33 4.05
N ALA A 84 -7.13 -0.56 5.12
CA ALA A 84 -8.27 -0.72 6.03
C ALA A 84 -9.61 -0.47 5.32
N LEU A 85 -9.71 0.59 4.48
CA LEU A 85 -10.89 0.83 3.65
C LEU A 85 -11.16 -0.34 2.72
N ALA A 86 -10.14 -0.83 1.99
CA ALA A 86 -10.28 -1.92 1.02
C ALA A 86 -10.72 -3.22 1.71
N ASN A 87 -10.16 -3.55 2.89
CA ASN A 87 -10.60 -4.70 3.68
C ASN A 87 -12.07 -4.58 4.12
N ALA A 88 -12.47 -3.41 4.61
CA ALA A 88 -13.85 -3.19 5.08
C ALA A 88 -14.88 -3.15 3.94
N ALA A 89 -14.49 -2.69 2.75
CA ALA A 89 -15.36 -2.58 1.59
C ALA A 89 -15.30 -3.80 0.65
N PHE A 90 -14.44 -4.78 0.93
CA PHE A 90 -14.26 -5.94 0.06
C PHE A 90 -15.55 -6.72 -0.16
N GLY A 91 -15.90 -6.97 -1.41
CA GLY A 91 -17.13 -7.63 -1.80
C GLY A 91 -18.38 -6.75 -1.89
N ALA A 92 -18.28 -5.47 -1.49
CA ALA A 92 -19.36 -4.51 -1.67
C ALA A 92 -19.29 -3.84 -3.06
N ASP A 93 -20.45 -3.49 -3.60
CA ASP A 93 -20.56 -2.76 -4.88
C ASP A 93 -20.34 -1.25 -4.67
N VAL A 94 -19.11 -0.88 -4.36
CA VAL A 94 -18.72 0.50 -4.09
C VAL A 94 -17.45 0.87 -4.87
N LEU A 95 -17.28 2.17 -5.08
CA LEU A 95 -16.10 2.77 -5.69
C LEU A 95 -15.18 3.31 -4.58
N LEU A 96 -13.89 3.05 -4.69
CA LEU A 96 -12.91 3.52 -3.70
C LEU A 96 -12.10 4.69 -4.25
N GLY A 97 -11.61 5.55 -3.35
CA GLY A 97 -10.71 6.64 -3.70
C GLY A 97 -9.63 6.82 -2.65
N ILE A 98 -8.46 7.32 -3.07
CA ILE A 98 -7.35 7.63 -2.18
C ILE A 98 -6.84 9.06 -2.41
N LEU A 99 -6.76 9.84 -1.34
CA LEU A 99 -6.13 11.15 -1.30
C LEU A 99 -4.84 11.03 -0.47
N PRO A 100 -3.65 11.18 -1.08
CA PRO A 100 -2.36 10.81 -0.49
C PRO A 100 -1.87 11.83 0.54
N VAL A 101 -2.30 11.69 1.79
CA VAL A 101 -1.81 12.51 2.91
C VAL A 101 -0.83 11.76 3.81
N GLY A 102 -0.58 10.49 3.55
CA GLY A 102 0.36 9.64 4.28
C GLY A 102 1.84 9.97 4.02
N GLY A 103 2.73 9.15 4.58
CA GLY A 103 4.19 9.30 4.43
C GLY A 103 4.77 8.57 3.22
N GLY A 104 4.22 7.43 2.81
CA GLY A 104 4.63 6.63 1.63
C GLY A 104 3.76 6.97 0.42
N ASN A 105 2.51 6.53 0.46
CA ASN A 105 1.51 6.66 -0.60
C ASN A 105 1.92 5.90 -1.87
N ASP A 106 2.50 4.72 -1.71
CA ASP A 106 3.02 3.90 -2.79
C ASP A 106 1.89 3.43 -3.71
N PHE A 107 0.76 3.00 -3.14
CA PHE A 107 -0.40 2.59 -3.93
C PHE A 107 -1.04 3.77 -4.69
N ALA A 108 -1.18 4.94 -4.07
CA ALA A 108 -1.67 6.14 -4.76
C ALA A 108 -0.76 6.52 -5.94
N THR A 109 0.56 6.40 -5.74
CA THR A 109 1.56 6.62 -6.79
C THR A 109 1.40 5.61 -7.94
N ALA A 110 1.18 4.33 -7.62
CA ALA A 110 0.95 3.28 -8.62
C ALA A 110 -0.34 3.50 -9.44
N LEU A 111 -1.34 4.14 -8.85
CA LEU A 111 -2.56 4.57 -9.54
C LEU A 111 -2.34 5.81 -10.44
N GLY A 112 -1.19 6.47 -10.37
CA GLY A 112 -0.92 7.72 -11.07
C GLY A 112 -1.47 8.97 -10.36
N MET A 113 -1.88 8.86 -9.09
CA MET A 113 -2.38 10.00 -8.32
C MET A 113 -1.27 11.00 -8.01
N PRO A 114 -1.53 12.32 -8.13
CA PRO A 114 -0.58 13.35 -7.72
C PRO A 114 -0.21 13.24 -6.24
N GLY A 115 1.06 13.48 -5.90
CA GLY A 115 1.50 13.47 -4.49
C GLY A 115 1.03 14.67 -3.67
N ASP A 116 0.56 15.76 -4.31
CA ASP A 116 -0.11 16.88 -3.63
C ASP A 116 -1.58 16.53 -3.39
N PRO A 117 -2.08 16.52 -2.13
CA PRO A 117 -3.46 16.11 -1.83
C PRO A 117 -4.53 16.98 -2.48
N ILE A 118 -4.26 18.24 -2.78
CA ILE A 118 -5.23 19.13 -3.40
C ILE A 118 -5.37 18.78 -4.89
N LYS A 119 -4.24 18.65 -5.60
CA LYS A 119 -4.23 18.18 -6.98
C LYS A 119 -4.81 16.77 -7.09
N ALA A 120 -4.50 15.90 -6.12
CA ALA A 120 -5.09 14.57 -6.08
C ALA A 120 -6.61 14.61 -5.91
N THR A 121 -7.16 15.57 -5.15
CA THR A 121 -8.61 15.76 -5.05
C THR A 121 -9.22 16.18 -6.37
N GLU A 122 -8.61 17.14 -7.08
CA GLU A 122 -9.06 17.58 -8.40
C GLU A 122 -9.04 16.42 -9.41
N VAL A 123 -7.95 15.64 -9.41
CA VAL A 123 -7.81 14.45 -10.27
C VAL A 123 -8.83 13.38 -9.91
N LEU A 124 -9.08 13.13 -8.62
CA LEU A 124 -10.08 12.16 -8.17
C LEU A 124 -11.48 12.58 -8.64
N LEU A 125 -11.84 13.86 -8.51
CA LEU A 125 -13.15 14.36 -8.94
C LEU A 125 -13.37 14.21 -10.45
N ALA A 126 -12.31 14.35 -11.26
CA ALA A 126 -12.35 14.14 -12.72
C ALA A 126 -12.07 12.69 -13.13
N GLY A 127 -11.76 11.82 -12.15
CA GLY A 127 -11.28 10.47 -12.37
C GLY A 127 -12.27 9.54 -13.04
N GLN A 128 -11.72 8.45 -13.55
CA GLN A 128 -12.48 7.35 -14.14
C GLN A 128 -12.33 6.09 -13.28
N GLU A 129 -13.30 5.20 -13.41
CA GLU A 129 -13.28 3.90 -12.77
C GLU A 129 -12.17 3.04 -13.38
N ARG A 130 -11.38 2.41 -12.50
CA ARG A 130 -10.38 1.42 -12.85
C ARG A 130 -10.52 0.22 -11.92
N LEU A 131 -10.55 -0.97 -12.49
CA LEU A 131 -10.47 -2.22 -11.73
C LEU A 131 -9.03 -2.47 -11.36
N VAL A 132 -8.78 -2.74 -10.08
CA VAL A 132 -7.43 -3.05 -9.57
C VAL A 132 -7.43 -4.32 -8.74
N ASP A 133 -6.27 -4.93 -8.69
CA ASP A 133 -6.03 -6.14 -7.92
C ASP A 133 -5.77 -5.78 -6.45
N LEU A 134 -6.13 -6.69 -5.57
CA LEU A 134 -5.65 -6.71 -4.19
C LEU A 134 -4.86 -7.98 -3.95
N VAL A 135 -4.16 -8.05 -2.86
CA VAL A 135 -3.39 -9.22 -2.48
C VAL A 135 -3.94 -9.78 -1.18
N ARG A 136 -4.36 -11.03 -1.23
CA ARG A 136 -4.80 -11.78 -0.04
C ARG A 136 -3.60 -12.43 0.61
N VAL A 137 -3.48 -12.30 1.91
CA VAL A 137 -2.50 -13.03 2.72
C VAL A 137 -3.20 -13.82 3.81
N CYS A 138 -2.87 -15.11 3.89
CA CYS A 138 -3.24 -15.99 5.00
C CYS A 138 -2.00 -16.22 5.84
N THR A 139 -2.04 -15.84 7.11
CA THR A 139 -0.89 -15.90 8.02
C THR A 139 -0.89 -17.17 8.85
N GLY A 140 0.24 -17.52 9.45
CA GLY A 140 0.44 -18.76 10.20
C GLY A 140 -0.46 -18.90 11.44
N ASP A 141 -1.05 -17.82 11.93
CA ASP A 141 -2.07 -17.81 12.98
C ASP A 141 -3.51 -17.89 12.45
N GLY A 142 -3.68 -18.15 11.14
CA GLY A 142 -4.99 -18.34 10.50
C GLY A 142 -5.73 -17.06 10.13
N ARG A 143 -5.14 -15.89 10.35
CA ARG A 143 -5.77 -14.62 9.93
C ARG A 143 -5.64 -14.42 8.43
N THR A 144 -6.71 -13.86 7.84
CA THR A 144 -6.72 -13.44 6.45
C THR A 144 -6.89 -11.94 6.36
N ARG A 145 -6.06 -11.28 5.56
CA ARG A 145 -6.08 -9.83 5.31
C ARG A 145 -5.81 -9.56 3.83
N LEU A 146 -6.19 -8.35 3.39
CA LEU A 146 -5.85 -7.83 2.06
C LEU A 146 -4.85 -6.69 2.20
N TYR A 147 -3.94 -6.58 1.25
CA TYR A 147 -3.12 -5.40 1.04
C TYR A 147 -3.13 -5.00 -0.44
N ALA A 148 -2.76 -3.76 -0.76
CA ALA A 148 -2.89 -3.22 -2.11
C ALA A 148 -1.55 -3.04 -2.84
N GLY A 149 -0.52 -2.62 -2.14
CA GLY A 149 0.78 -2.28 -2.75
C GLY A 149 1.81 -3.37 -2.60
N GLY A 150 2.25 -3.65 -1.40
CA GLY A 150 3.29 -4.64 -1.18
C GLY A 150 3.42 -5.12 0.25
N GLY A 151 3.92 -6.34 0.39
CA GLY A 151 4.16 -6.97 1.68
C GLY A 151 5.38 -7.89 1.66
N GLY A 152 5.93 -8.17 2.86
CA GLY A 152 7.12 -9.00 2.94
C GLY A 152 7.51 -9.40 4.36
N VAL A 153 8.59 -10.17 4.44
CA VAL A 153 9.23 -10.65 5.66
C VAL A 153 10.71 -10.29 5.67
N GLY A 154 11.28 -10.16 6.85
CA GLY A 154 12.69 -9.87 7.04
C GLY A 154 12.95 -8.42 7.42
N LEU A 155 13.96 -7.80 6.80
CA LEU A 155 14.40 -6.43 7.08
C LEU A 155 13.26 -5.40 7.01
N ASP A 156 12.37 -5.55 6.04
CA ASP A 156 11.25 -4.67 5.80
C ASP A 156 10.19 -4.76 6.90
N ALA A 157 9.84 -5.96 7.36
CA ALA A 157 8.95 -6.14 8.50
C ALA A 157 9.54 -5.56 9.79
N GLU A 158 10.85 -5.70 10.00
CA GLU A 158 11.55 -5.05 11.11
C GLU A 158 11.52 -3.52 10.99
N ALA A 159 11.70 -2.97 9.79
CA ALA A 159 11.58 -1.54 9.56
C ALA A 159 10.16 -1.03 9.88
N VAL A 160 9.12 -1.77 9.50
CA VAL A 160 7.72 -1.46 9.85
C VAL A 160 7.52 -1.47 11.37
N ARG A 161 8.08 -2.46 12.07
CA ARG A 161 8.02 -2.54 13.53
C ARG A 161 8.63 -1.30 14.21
N TYR A 162 9.80 -0.84 13.73
CA TYR A 162 10.40 0.40 14.23
C TYR A 162 9.58 1.64 13.87
N ALA A 163 9.03 1.70 12.66
CA ALA A 163 8.20 2.82 12.20
C ALA A 163 6.91 2.98 13.01
N SER A 164 6.29 1.87 13.38
CA SER A 164 5.06 1.86 14.18
C SER A 164 5.32 2.01 15.69
N GLY A 165 6.54 1.69 16.13
CA GLY A 165 6.98 1.76 17.53
C GLY A 165 7.84 2.99 17.83
N ALA A 166 9.15 2.78 17.93
CA ALA A 166 10.12 3.78 18.42
C ALA A 166 10.15 5.09 17.61
N TYR A 167 9.87 5.02 16.31
CA TYR A 167 9.92 6.19 15.42
C TYR A 167 8.53 6.72 15.00
N ARG A 168 7.47 6.27 15.66
CA ARG A 168 6.07 6.66 15.33
C ARG A 168 5.86 8.17 15.26
N GLN A 169 6.58 8.94 16.08
CA GLN A 169 6.44 10.40 16.17
C GLN A 169 7.23 11.16 15.09
N LEU A 170 8.14 10.49 14.37
CA LEU A 170 8.91 11.14 13.31
C LEU A 170 8.03 11.42 12.08
N PRO A 171 8.21 12.56 11.42
CA PRO A 171 7.38 12.93 10.28
C PRO A 171 7.72 12.15 9.01
N GLY A 172 6.68 11.73 8.29
CA GLY A 172 6.73 11.30 6.90
C GLY A 172 7.88 10.34 6.56
N ARG A 173 8.64 10.67 5.52
CA ARG A 173 9.76 9.85 5.02
C ARG A 173 10.90 9.65 6.01
N ILE A 174 11.15 10.63 6.90
CA ILE A 174 12.21 10.52 7.92
C ILE A 174 11.97 9.33 8.83
N ARG A 175 10.71 9.07 9.21
CA ARG A 175 10.32 7.90 10.00
C ARG A 175 10.75 6.60 9.32
N TYR A 176 10.44 6.43 8.05
CA TYR A 176 10.77 5.21 7.30
C TYR A 176 12.27 5.05 7.10
N ILE A 177 13.00 6.13 6.79
CA ILE A 177 14.46 6.10 6.63
C ILE A 177 15.13 5.71 7.96
N ALA A 178 14.78 6.36 9.06
CA ALA A 178 15.33 6.05 10.38
C ALA A 178 15.02 4.60 10.78
N SER A 179 13.79 4.12 10.52
CA SER A 179 13.37 2.75 10.78
C SER A 179 14.16 1.74 9.95
N ALA A 180 14.32 2.00 8.64
CA ALA A 180 15.07 1.13 7.73
C ALA A 180 16.56 1.07 8.10
N LEU A 181 17.18 2.19 8.43
CA LEU A 181 18.59 2.23 8.87
C LEU A 181 18.79 1.50 10.20
N THR A 182 17.86 1.65 11.14
CA THR A 182 17.92 0.95 12.44
C THR A 182 17.70 -0.55 12.25
N ALA A 183 16.74 -0.94 11.43
CA ALA A 183 16.53 -2.34 11.07
C ALA A 183 17.79 -2.91 10.40
N LEU A 184 18.35 -2.24 9.40
CA LEU A 184 19.58 -2.66 8.72
C LEU A 184 20.77 -2.79 9.68
N ALA A 185 20.88 -1.91 10.68
CA ALA A 185 21.95 -1.98 11.67
C ALA A 185 21.87 -3.23 12.56
N ARG A 186 20.65 -3.72 12.86
CA ARG A 186 20.39 -4.76 13.86
C ARG A 186 19.96 -6.10 13.25
N PHE A 187 19.34 -6.09 12.08
CA PHE A 187 18.90 -7.28 11.37
C PHE A 187 20.06 -7.90 10.60
N ASP A 188 20.16 -9.22 10.61
CA ASP A 188 21.16 -9.93 9.81
C ASP A 188 20.51 -10.60 8.59
N SER A 189 19.87 -11.72 8.78
CA SER A 189 19.19 -12.48 7.73
C SER A 189 18.25 -13.49 8.38
N VAL A 190 17.32 -13.98 7.60
CA VAL A 190 16.39 -15.04 8.02
C VAL A 190 16.40 -16.14 6.97
N GLY A 191 16.38 -17.40 7.42
CA GLY A 191 16.17 -18.54 6.52
C GLY A 191 14.75 -18.50 5.97
N VAL A 192 14.62 -18.26 4.68
CA VAL A 192 13.34 -18.18 3.97
C VAL A 192 13.30 -19.22 2.86
N ARG A 193 12.20 -19.97 2.84
CA ARG A 193 11.80 -20.80 1.72
C ARG A 193 10.63 -20.13 0.99
N VAL A 194 10.78 -19.99 -0.32
CA VAL A 194 9.79 -19.45 -1.26
C VAL A 194 9.27 -20.59 -2.11
N ASP A 195 7.98 -20.87 -2.04
CA ASP A 195 7.28 -21.85 -2.88
C ASP A 195 6.22 -21.14 -3.72
N PHE A 196 5.92 -21.70 -4.90
CA PHE A 196 4.96 -21.13 -5.84
C PHE A 196 3.82 -22.12 -6.11
N PRO A 197 2.80 -22.20 -5.22
CA PRO A 197 1.68 -23.12 -5.38
C PRO A 197 0.96 -22.94 -6.73
N GLY A 198 0.67 -24.05 -7.38
CA GLY A 198 -0.04 -24.04 -8.68
C GLY A 198 0.80 -23.57 -9.88
N SER A 199 2.13 -23.50 -9.74
CA SER A 199 3.05 -23.09 -10.80
C SER A 199 4.23 -24.07 -10.91
N ASN A 200 4.91 -24.05 -12.06
CA ASN A 200 6.13 -24.85 -12.29
C ASN A 200 7.42 -24.11 -11.89
N LEU A 201 7.30 -22.97 -11.22
CA LEU A 201 8.47 -22.25 -10.74
C LEU A 201 9.18 -23.05 -9.64
N PRO A 202 10.51 -23.12 -9.67
CA PRO A 202 11.26 -23.85 -8.66
C PRO A 202 11.18 -23.15 -7.31
N SER A 203 11.03 -23.94 -6.25
CA SER A 203 11.21 -23.46 -4.88
C SER A 203 12.65 -23.04 -4.63
N LEU A 204 12.83 -22.03 -3.80
CA LEU A 204 14.15 -21.60 -3.37
C LEU A 204 14.19 -21.43 -1.87
N GLU A 205 15.22 -21.98 -1.23
CA GLU A 205 15.49 -21.80 0.19
C GLU A 205 16.89 -21.21 0.37
N THR A 206 16.98 -20.09 1.10
CA THR A 206 18.25 -19.42 1.35
C THR A 206 18.18 -18.51 2.57
N GLN A 207 19.34 -18.01 3.00
CA GLN A 207 19.42 -16.91 3.96
C GLN A 207 19.13 -15.60 3.21
N ALA A 208 18.01 -14.97 3.54
CA ALA A 208 17.54 -13.76 2.88
C ALA A 208 17.56 -12.56 3.82
N LEU A 209 17.87 -11.40 3.28
CA LEU A 209 17.66 -10.12 3.94
C LEU A 209 16.17 -9.77 3.97
N LEU A 210 15.47 -10.02 2.85
CA LEU A 210 14.01 -9.87 2.74
C LEU A 210 13.45 -10.80 1.66
N ALA A 211 12.17 -11.14 1.80
CA ALA A 211 11.35 -11.71 0.73
C ALA A 211 10.00 -10.97 0.70
N ALA A 212 9.64 -10.46 -0.46
CA ALA A 212 8.48 -9.59 -0.66
C ALA A 212 7.62 -10.04 -1.84
N ALA A 213 6.30 -9.82 -1.73
CA ALA A 213 5.33 -9.99 -2.80
C ALA A 213 4.67 -8.64 -3.06
N LEU A 214 4.83 -8.13 -4.27
CA LEU A 214 4.56 -6.74 -4.63
C LEU A 214 3.54 -6.67 -5.76
N ASN A 215 2.52 -5.84 -5.57
CA ASN A 215 1.49 -5.50 -6.54
C ASN A 215 1.68 -4.07 -7.10
N SER A 216 2.64 -3.32 -6.56
CA SER A 216 2.96 -1.95 -6.99
C SER A 216 4.45 -1.78 -7.27
N PRO A 217 4.83 -0.84 -8.18
CA PRO A 217 6.22 -0.61 -8.56
C PRO A 217 7.09 -0.09 -7.42
N THR A 218 6.48 0.67 -6.52
CA THR A 218 7.16 1.29 -5.38
C THR A 218 6.73 0.65 -4.06
N TYR A 219 7.62 0.69 -3.10
CA TYR A 219 7.50 0.04 -1.82
C TYR A 219 8.29 0.80 -0.75
N GLY A 220 7.78 0.84 0.49
CA GLY A 220 8.51 1.47 1.58
C GLY A 220 8.82 2.96 1.39
N ALA A 221 7.83 3.74 0.95
CA ALA A 221 7.92 5.18 0.69
C ALA A 221 8.73 5.56 -0.56
N GLY A 222 8.55 4.81 -1.63
CA GLY A 222 9.04 5.15 -2.97
C GLY A 222 10.27 4.38 -3.43
N LEU A 223 10.69 3.33 -2.72
CA LEU A 223 11.74 2.43 -3.21
C LEU A 223 11.21 1.58 -4.36
N ARG A 224 11.88 1.56 -5.49
CA ARG A 224 11.49 0.77 -6.66
C ARG A 224 12.03 -0.65 -6.57
N LEU A 225 11.40 -1.46 -5.72
CA LEU A 225 11.79 -2.85 -5.55
C LEU A 225 11.28 -3.75 -6.69
N ALA A 226 10.12 -3.41 -7.28
CA ALA A 226 9.52 -4.13 -8.40
C ALA A 226 9.04 -3.15 -9.49
N PRO A 227 9.93 -2.49 -10.23
CA PRO A 227 9.58 -1.41 -11.16
C PRO A 227 8.59 -1.81 -12.26
N ASP A 228 8.49 -3.11 -12.58
CA ASP A 228 7.61 -3.67 -13.61
C ASP A 228 6.24 -4.10 -13.07
N ALA A 229 6.01 -4.04 -11.75
CA ALA A 229 4.74 -4.40 -11.12
C ALA A 229 3.60 -3.50 -11.58
N LYS A 230 2.42 -4.10 -11.79
CA LYS A 230 1.19 -3.39 -12.19
C LYS A 230 0.05 -3.80 -11.26
N VAL A 231 -0.75 -2.84 -10.87
CA VAL A 231 -1.85 -3.03 -9.92
C VAL A 231 -3.11 -3.70 -10.51
N ASP A 232 -3.08 -4.13 -11.79
CA ASP A 232 -4.27 -4.60 -12.53
C ASP A 232 -3.98 -5.72 -13.53
N ASP A 233 -2.84 -6.41 -13.42
CA ASP A 233 -2.43 -7.45 -14.38
C ASP A 233 -2.61 -8.89 -13.88
N GLY A 234 -3.18 -9.06 -12.68
CA GLY A 234 -3.45 -10.36 -12.07
C GLY A 234 -2.20 -11.13 -11.63
N SER A 235 -1.09 -10.43 -11.35
CA SER A 235 0.19 -11.04 -11.00
C SER A 235 0.90 -10.28 -9.90
N LEU A 236 1.75 -10.99 -9.16
CA LEU A 236 2.64 -10.43 -8.15
C LEU A 236 4.08 -10.47 -8.64
N GLU A 237 4.82 -9.42 -8.41
CA GLU A 237 6.28 -9.47 -8.47
C GLU A 237 6.82 -9.97 -7.13
N VAL A 238 7.41 -11.16 -7.14
CA VAL A 238 8.04 -11.75 -5.97
C VAL A 238 9.52 -11.45 -6.01
N VAL A 239 10.01 -10.77 -5.00
CA VAL A 239 11.42 -10.35 -4.91
C VAL A 239 12.03 -10.95 -3.65
N MET A 240 13.13 -11.66 -3.80
CA MET A 240 13.95 -12.11 -2.68
C MET A 240 15.34 -11.54 -2.80
N MET A 241 15.79 -10.89 -1.75
CA MET A 241 17.13 -10.38 -1.60
C MET A 241 17.89 -11.31 -0.66
N GLU A 242 18.84 -12.07 -1.19
CA GLU A 242 19.71 -12.93 -0.37
C GLU A 242 20.51 -12.08 0.62
N LYS A 243 21.14 -12.74 1.59
CA LYS A 243 21.97 -12.06 2.59
C LYS A 243 23.04 -11.18 1.89
N LEU A 244 22.99 -9.90 2.20
CA LEU A 244 23.93 -8.86 1.78
C LEU A 244 24.61 -8.26 3.00
N THR A 245 25.83 -7.78 2.83
CA THR A 245 26.47 -6.92 3.83
C THR A 245 25.75 -5.57 3.90
N LYS A 246 25.83 -4.92 5.05
CA LYS A 246 25.25 -3.58 5.24
C LYS A 246 25.77 -2.57 4.21
N PHE A 247 27.03 -2.69 3.83
CA PHE A 247 27.64 -1.85 2.82
C PHE A 247 27.04 -2.10 1.43
N GLU A 248 26.86 -3.37 1.02
CA GLU A 248 26.19 -3.72 -0.23
C GLU A 248 24.77 -3.16 -0.30
N VAL A 249 23.99 -3.26 0.81
CA VAL A 249 22.64 -2.66 0.87
C VAL A 249 22.68 -1.16 0.64
N LEU A 250 23.61 -0.46 1.30
CA LEU A 250 23.75 1.00 1.14
C LEU A 250 24.13 1.38 -0.29
N THR A 251 24.95 0.58 -0.98
CA THR A 251 25.29 0.82 -2.39
C THR A 251 24.14 0.59 -3.35
N LEU A 252 23.14 -0.20 -2.97
CA LEU A 252 21.92 -0.44 -3.76
C LEU A 252 20.86 0.67 -3.58
N LEU A 253 20.90 1.44 -2.47
CA LEU A 253 19.90 2.46 -2.18
C LEU A 253 19.69 3.50 -3.31
N PRO A 254 20.73 4.06 -3.96
CA PRO A 254 20.53 5.00 -5.06
C PRO A 254 19.76 4.38 -6.24
N ARG A 255 19.99 3.09 -6.51
CA ARG A 255 19.26 2.36 -7.56
C ARG A 255 17.83 2.09 -7.18
N LEU A 256 17.58 1.68 -5.92
CA LEU A 256 16.23 1.51 -5.38
C LEU A 256 15.42 2.81 -5.39
N MET A 257 16.08 3.94 -5.13
CA MET A 257 15.44 5.27 -5.18
C MET A 257 15.25 5.79 -6.61
N GLY A 258 16.01 5.27 -7.58
CA GLY A 258 16.02 5.70 -8.97
C GLY A 258 15.30 4.71 -9.90
N SER A 259 16.07 3.92 -10.65
CA SER A 259 15.55 3.02 -11.67
C SER A 259 14.90 1.74 -11.16
N GLY A 260 15.26 1.29 -9.96
CA GLY A 260 14.89 -0.04 -9.44
C GLY A 260 15.70 -1.18 -10.09
N ASP A 261 16.68 -0.86 -10.93
CA ASP A 261 17.54 -1.84 -11.58
C ASP A 261 18.59 -2.41 -10.60
N LEU A 262 18.23 -3.50 -9.95
CA LEU A 262 19.10 -4.22 -9.01
C LEU A 262 19.80 -5.38 -9.72
N ARG A 263 20.66 -5.08 -10.69
CA ARG A 263 21.44 -6.11 -11.42
C ARG A 263 22.50 -6.72 -10.50
N THR A 264 22.10 -7.69 -9.71
CA THR A 264 22.97 -8.51 -8.88
C THR A 264 22.41 -9.92 -8.82
N SER A 265 23.29 -10.93 -8.81
CA SER A 265 22.91 -12.34 -8.70
C SER A 265 22.20 -12.67 -7.38
N ARG A 266 22.34 -11.82 -6.38
CA ARG A 266 21.74 -11.98 -5.04
C ARG A 266 20.31 -11.49 -4.93
N VAL A 267 19.76 -10.80 -5.94
CA VAL A 267 18.35 -10.43 -6.01
C VAL A 267 17.67 -11.34 -7.01
N LYS A 268 16.77 -12.17 -6.51
CA LYS A 268 15.95 -13.07 -7.33
C LYS A 268 14.58 -12.45 -7.52
N ARG A 269 14.01 -12.63 -8.71
CA ARG A 269 12.70 -12.12 -9.07
C ARG A 269 11.88 -13.18 -9.78
N TRP A 270 10.61 -13.25 -9.47
CA TRP A 270 9.65 -14.12 -10.12
C TRP A 270 8.35 -13.36 -10.30
N ARG A 271 7.59 -13.77 -11.28
CA ARG A 271 6.22 -13.33 -11.46
C ARG A 271 5.30 -14.51 -11.20
N ALA A 272 4.36 -14.36 -10.26
CA ALA A 272 3.49 -15.44 -9.83
C ALA A 272 2.11 -14.90 -9.41
N ARG A 273 1.11 -15.79 -9.40
CA ARG A 273 -0.23 -15.47 -8.87
C ARG A 273 -0.36 -15.82 -7.39
N CYS A 274 0.40 -16.82 -6.96
CA CYS A 274 0.42 -17.30 -5.59
C CYS A 274 1.86 -17.59 -5.18
N VAL A 275 2.21 -17.22 -3.95
CA VAL A 275 3.51 -17.50 -3.34
C VAL A 275 3.34 -17.82 -1.87
N ARG A 276 4.15 -18.75 -1.37
CA ARG A 276 4.21 -19.09 0.06
C ARG A 276 5.60 -18.77 0.59
N PHE A 277 5.65 -18.02 1.69
CA PHE A 277 6.89 -17.80 2.45
C PHE A 277 6.84 -18.61 3.73
N THR A 278 7.84 -19.47 3.89
CA THR A 278 8.10 -20.23 5.13
C THR A 278 9.45 -19.81 5.68
N THR A 279 9.51 -19.54 6.97
CA THR A 279 10.76 -19.13 7.63
C THR A 279 11.18 -20.17 8.65
N GLN A 280 12.48 -20.33 8.85
CA GLN A 280 13.04 -21.31 9.81
C GLN A 280 12.58 -21.02 11.26
N GLN A 281 12.42 -19.74 11.59
CA GLN A 281 11.79 -19.28 12.83
C GLN A 281 10.63 -18.34 12.45
N PRO A 282 9.51 -18.33 13.21
CA PRO A 282 8.39 -17.46 12.92
C PRO A 282 8.83 -15.98 12.80
N CYS A 283 8.62 -15.39 11.64
CA CYS A 283 8.85 -13.98 11.39
C CYS A 283 7.53 -13.28 11.13
N MET A 284 7.44 -12.00 11.46
CA MET A 284 6.25 -11.23 11.13
C MET A 284 6.24 -10.86 9.64
N PHE A 285 5.08 -11.02 9.02
CA PHE A 285 4.78 -10.51 7.69
C PHE A 285 4.05 -9.17 7.82
N HIS A 286 4.40 -8.23 6.97
CA HIS A 286 3.65 -6.98 6.87
C HIS A 286 3.08 -6.79 5.46
N GLY A 287 2.02 -5.97 5.35
CA GLY A 287 1.45 -5.49 4.08
C GLY A 287 1.11 -4.01 4.21
N ASP A 288 1.47 -3.21 3.23
CA ASP A 288 1.23 -1.75 3.17
C ASP A 288 1.70 -1.00 4.44
N GLY A 289 2.75 -1.50 5.09
CA GLY A 289 3.30 -0.90 6.30
C GLY A 289 2.61 -1.26 7.61
N GLU A 290 1.72 -2.25 7.61
CA GLU A 290 1.04 -2.78 8.79
C GLU A 290 1.43 -4.25 9.04
N ILE A 291 1.71 -4.64 10.29
CA ILE A 291 2.00 -6.04 10.64
C ILE A 291 0.72 -6.86 10.55
N LEU A 292 0.71 -7.88 9.70
CA LEU A 292 -0.48 -8.70 9.43
C LEU A 292 -0.49 -10.02 10.19
N GLY A 293 0.67 -10.63 10.44
CA GLY A 293 0.77 -11.87 11.21
C GLY A 293 2.08 -12.62 11.00
N PRO A 294 2.26 -13.77 11.67
CA PRO A 294 3.47 -14.57 11.55
C PRO A 294 3.49 -15.45 10.31
N THR A 295 4.70 -15.84 9.89
CA THR A 295 4.92 -16.93 8.91
C THR A 295 4.56 -18.30 9.55
N PRO A 296 4.27 -19.33 8.69
CA PRO A 296 4.23 -19.29 7.23
C PRO A 296 3.08 -18.42 6.72
N VAL A 297 3.28 -17.77 5.56
CA VAL A 297 2.23 -17.00 4.91
C VAL A 297 1.99 -17.51 3.49
N GLU A 298 0.73 -17.58 3.11
CA GLU A 298 0.32 -17.81 1.72
C GLU A 298 -0.29 -16.53 1.17
N ILE A 299 0.20 -16.11 0.01
CA ILE A 299 -0.05 -14.81 -0.58
C ILE A 299 -0.57 -15.06 -1.99
N GLU A 300 -1.75 -14.51 -2.31
CA GLU A 300 -2.40 -14.70 -3.60
C GLU A 300 -2.94 -13.37 -4.12
N VAL A 301 -2.72 -13.07 -5.40
CA VAL A 301 -3.39 -11.96 -6.05
C VAL A 301 -4.88 -12.27 -6.21
N VAL A 302 -5.72 -11.29 -5.88
CA VAL A 302 -7.17 -11.29 -6.13
C VAL A 302 -7.40 -10.33 -7.30
N PRO A 303 -7.53 -10.83 -8.54
CA PRO A 303 -7.64 -9.98 -9.71
C PRO A 303 -8.91 -9.15 -9.69
N LYS A 304 -8.80 -7.88 -10.11
CA LYS A 304 -9.95 -6.96 -10.24
C LYS A 304 -10.81 -6.89 -8.98
N ALA A 305 -10.15 -6.92 -7.84
CA ALA A 305 -10.78 -7.07 -6.52
C ALA A 305 -11.63 -5.88 -6.10
N VAL A 306 -11.26 -4.68 -6.53
CA VAL A 306 -11.96 -3.43 -6.20
C VAL A 306 -11.96 -2.47 -7.38
N ARG A 307 -12.98 -1.61 -7.41
CA ARG A 307 -13.07 -0.46 -8.33
C ARG A 307 -12.51 0.77 -7.65
N VAL A 308 -11.61 1.48 -8.30
CA VAL A 308 -11.03 2.72 -7.77
C VAL A 308 -11.22 3.87 -8.74
N LEU A 309 -11.33 5.10 -8.22
CA LEU A 309 -11.19 6.31 -9.04
C LEU A 309 -9.70 6.61 -9.23
N ALA A 310 -9.30 6.68 -10.48
CA ALA A 310 -7.93 6.97 -10.89
C ALA A 310 -7.92 8.00 -12.04
N PRO A 311 -6.76 8.65 -12.30
CA PRO A 311 -6.60 9.48 -13.48
C PRO A 311 -6.90 8.70 -14.75
N THR A 312 -7.40 9.40 -15.78
CA THR A 312 -7.46 8.83 -17.12
C THR A 312 -6.04 8.51 -17.58
N ILE A 313 -5.83 7.26 -18.00
CA ILE A 313 -4.56 6.85 -18.62
C ILE A 313 -4.56 7.46 -20.02
N GLY A 314 -3.71 8.45 -20.25
CA GLY A 314 -3.52 9.10 -21.54
C GLY A 314 -2.73 8.22 -22.51
#